data_d6b33ea4c1ffb89bc46ee54e0748bb5c
#
_entry.id   d6b33ea4c1ffb89bc46ee54e0748bb5c
#
_cell.length_a   1.000
_cell.length_b   1.000
_cell.length_c   1.000
_cell.angle_alpha   90.00
_cell.angle_beta   90.00
_cell.angle_gamma   90.00
#
_symmetry.space_group_name_H-M   'P 1'
#
loop_
_entity.id
_entity.type
_entity.pdbx_description
1 polymer ?
#
loop_
_entity_poly.entity_id
_entity_poly.type
_entity_poly.pdbx_seq_one_letter_code
_entity_poly.pdbx_strand_id
1 'polypeptide(L)'
;MKRQADRPLAQAAAARPAVAQISPEEAARELSNPRSKWFREAKFGLFIHWGLYAIPAGTWKGERIPGIGEWIMNRARIPVKDYEQLAAQFNPIKFNAEEWAQLAQDAGMKYLTITSKHHDGFAMFKSRASKYNIVDATPFKRDPMKELQAACARRGIKLCFYYSQAQDWHEPNGAGNTWDFGPDEKKDFDQYLRDKALPQVHEILTQYGPLGLIWFDTPRLMTEQRAEEFTKLVRDLQPKCLVNGRLGGKGDYRSTGDNRIPDQVVPGVWEVPATINDTWGYKSYDENWKQPAEIVFKLVDIVSKGGNYLLNVGPTSEGVIPQPSVEILRKVGQWLKVNGEAIYGASPTPLGDEFGKLSETKKDQQGRPVFEQSKEWRVTAKPGKLYLHLFAYRQEFALEDLKGQVKKAVLLADPQRKGLKFTQTNGKLVLQLPDHAPSELDTVVRLDLE
;
A
#
# COMPACT_ATOMS: atom_id res chain seq x y z
N MET A 1 21.52 -16.37 46.15
CA MET A 1 20.73 -15.48 45.33
C MET A 1 20.83 -15.92 43.88
N LYS A 2 19.85 -16.64 43.38
CA LYS A 2 19.81 -17.18 42.00
C LYS A 2 19.23 -16.11 41.08
N ARG A 3 19.96 -15.75 40.05
CA ARG A 3 19.49 -14.90 38.96
C ARG A 3 18.42 -15.67 38.15
N GLN A 4 17.24 -15.13 38.06
CA GLN A 4 16.18 -15.59 37.17
C GLN A 4 16.56 -15.18 35.75
N ALA A 5 16.73 -16.18 34.86
CA ALA A 5 17.01 -15.98 33.45
C ALA A 5 15.76 -15.45 32.73
N ASP A 6 15.89 -14.36 32.03
CA ASP A 6 14.90 -13.83 31.12
C ASP A 6 14.55 -14.86 30.04
N ARG A 7 13.30 -15.27 29.97
CA ARG A 7 12.77 -16.05 28.84
C ARG A 7 12.45 -15.09 27.68
N PRO A 8 12.95 -15.35 26.48
CA PRO A 8 12.51 -14.62 25.31
C PRO A 8 11.07 -15.01 24.96
N LEU A 9 10.19 -14.01 24.88
CA LEU A 9 8.84 -14.13 24.33
C LEU A 9 8.90 -14.35 22.81
N ALA A 10 9.23 -15.55 22.41
CA ALA A 10 8.98 -16.06 21.07
C ALA A 10 7.64 -16.78 21.08
N GLN A 11 6.54 -16.04 21.03
CA GLN A 11 5.27 -16.61 20.60
C GLN A 11 5.36 -16.84 19.09
N ALA A 12 5.49 -18.11 18.70
CA ALA A 12 5.33 -18.58 17.32
C ALA A 12 3.90 -18.23 16.87
N ALA A 13 3.76 -17.12 16.17
CA ALA A 13 2.54 -16.79 15.46
C ALA A 13 2.36 -17.83 14.36
N ALA A 14 1.34 -18.71 14.49
CA ALA A 14 0.84 -19.47 13.36
C ALA A 14 0.68 -18.52 12.17
N ALA A 15 1.21 -18.89 11.00
CA ALA A 15 1.17 -18.04 9.82
C ALA A 15 -0.28 -17.69 9.50
N ARG A 16 -0.70 -16.50 9.91
CA ARG A 16 -2.01 -15.96 9.52
C ARG A 16 -1.98 -15.74 8.01
N PRO A 17 -3.06 -16.06 7.29
CA PRO A 17 -3.13 -15.78 5.86
C PRO A 17 -2.82 -14.30 5.62
N ALA A 18 -2.16 -13.98 4.49
CA ALA A 18 -1.76 -12.61 4.15
C ALA A 18 -2.96 -11.66 4.10
N VAL A 19 -4.15 -12.19 3.78
CA VAL A 19 -5.45 -11.49 3.77
C VAL A 19 -6.52 -12.41 4.32
N ALA A 20 -7.54 -11.85 4.97
CA ALA A 20 -8.66 -12.63 5.50
C ALA A 20 -9.39 -13.37 4.37
N GLN A 21 -9.69 -14.65 4.60
CA GLN A 21 -10.47 -15.46 3.67
C GLN A 21 -11.95 -15.05 3.75
N ILE A 22 -12.61 -15.07 2.60
CA ILE A 22 -14.06 -14.78 2.46
C ILE A 22 -14.73 -15.86 1.61
N SER A 23 -16.05 -15.99 1.72
CA SER A 23 -16.78 -16.92 0.88
C SER A 23 -16.83 -16.46 -0.59
N PRO A 24 -17.07 -17.37 -1.55
CA PRO A 24 -17.27 -17.00 -2.95
C PRO A 24 -18.39 -15.98 -3.16
N GLU A 25 -19.48 -16.09 -2.40
CA GLU A 25 -20.63 -15.17 -2.46
C GLU A 25 -20.23 -13.77 -1.95
N GLU A 26 -19.43 -13.69 -0.90
CA GLU A 26 -18.93 -12.42 -0.37
C GLU A 26 -17.95 -11.79 -1.37
N ALA A 27 -17.07 -12.57 -1.98
CA ALA A 27 -16.18 -12.10 -3.03
C ALA A 27 -16.95 -11.56 -4.25
N ALA A 28 -18.00 -12.26 -4.68
CA ALA A 28 -18.84 -11.80 -5.78
C ALA A 28 -19.55 -10.47 -5.46
N ARG A 29 -20.02 -10.29 -4.22
CA ARG A 29 -20.60 -9.01 -3.75
C ARG A 29 -19.58 -7.88 -3.75
N GLU A 30 -18.35 -8.11 -3.24
CA GLU A 30 -17.27 -7.12 -3.29
C GLU A 30 -16.94 -6.72 -4.73
N LEU A 31 -16.82 -7.69 -5.63
CA LEU A 31 -16.48 -7.49 -7.04
C LEU A 31 -17.61 -6.82 -7.84
N SER A 32 -18.87 -7.01 -7.46
CA SER A 32 -20.02 -6.35 -8.10
C SER A 32 -20.30 -4.93 -7.56
N ASN A 33 -19.66 -4.52 -6.46
CA ASN A 33 -19.88 -3.22 -5.85
C ASN A 33 -19.37 -2.08 -6.76
N PRO A 34 -20.28 -1.20 -7.27
CA PRO A 34 -19.87 -0.13 -8.18
C PRO A 34 -18.96 0.91 -7.53
N ARG A 35 -19.03 1.06 -6.18
CA ARG A 35 -18.17 1.99 -5.43
C ARG A 35 -16.69 1.63 -5.56
N SER A 36 -16.35 0.33 -5.51
CA SER A 36 -14.97 -0.15 -5.61
C SER A 36 -14.46 -0.31 -7.06
N LYS A 37 -15.28 -0.05 -8.08
CA LYS A 37 -14.88 -0.26 -9.49
C LYS A 37 -13.60 0.49 -9.85
N TRP A 38 -13.56 1.79 -9.56
CA TRP A 38 -12.37 2.61 -9.85
C TRP A 38 -11.11 2.06 -9.18
N PHE A 39 -11.23 1.56 -7.95
CA PHE A 39 -10.12 1.02 -7.17
C PHE A 39 -9.59 -0.28 -7.77
N ARG A 40 -10.50 -1.19 -8.13
CA ARG A 40 -10.15 -2.45 -8.82
C ARG A 40 -9.47 -2.23 -10.17
N GLU A 41 -9.82 -1.14 -10.86
CA GLU A 41 -9.21 -0.76 -12.15
C GLU A 41 -7.87 -0.03 -11.97
N ALA A 42 -7.68 0.69 -10.87
CA ALA A 42 -6.50 1.50 -10.59
C ALA A 42 -5.21 0.70 -10.41
N LYS A 43 -5.26 -0.42 -9.69
CA LYS A 43 -4.19 -1.41 -9.44
C LYS A 43 -2.94 -0.87 -8.74
N PHE A 44 -2.55 0.40 -8.91
CA PHE A 44 -1.31 0.95 -8.38
C PHE A 44 -1.54 2.34 -7.78
N GLY A 45 -1.11 2.53 -6.53
CA GLY A 45 -1.23 3.77 -5.77
C GLY A 45 0.05 4.16 -5.05
N LEU A 46 0.21 5.47 -4.78
CA LEU A 46 1.27 6.03 -3.95
C LEU A 46 0.79 6.13 -2.51
N PHE A 47 1.58 5.61 -1.58
CA PHE A 47 1.42 5.87 -0.16
C PHE A 47 2.48 6.86 0.30
N ILE A 48 2.13 7.80 1.15
CA ILE A 48 3.07 8.78 1.72
C ILE A 48 2.92 8.78 3.23
N HIS A 49 4.00 8.39 3.92
CA HIS A 49 4.09 8.54 5.37
C HIS A 49 4.93 9.78 5.70
N TRP A 50 4.28 10.85 6.14
CA TRP A 50 4.92 12.13 6.42
C TRP A 50 4.31 12.80 7.65
N GLY A 51 5.15 13.26 8.57
CA GLY A 51 4.75 13.87 9.84
C GLY A 51 5.97 14.29 10.66
N LEU A 52 5.75 14.63 11.93
CA LEU A 52 6.81 15.09 12.84
C LEU A 52 7.96 14.08 12.99
N TYR A 53 7.69 12.79 12.85
CA TYR A 53 8.70 11.72 12.90
C TYR A 53 9.78 11.83 11.81
N ALA A 54 9.57 12.63 10.77
CA ALA A 54 10.58 12.93 9.76
C ALA A 54 11.71 13.83 10.29
N ILE A 55 11.51 14.57 11.40
CA ILE A 55 12.53 15.43 12.02
C ILE A 55 13.61 14.56 12.69
N PRO A 56 13.29 13.68 13.65
CA PRO A 56 14.28 12.79 14.24
C PRO A 56 14.80 11.75 13.26
N ALA A 57 14.10 11.47 12.18
CA ALA A 57 14.56 10.62 11.08
C ALA A 57 15.20 9.30 11.54
N GLY A 58 14.58 8.64 12.53
CA GLY A 58 15.05 7.39 13.11
C GLY A 58 16.10 7.53 14.24
N THR A 59 16.52 8.74 14.61
CA THR A 59 17.52 8.97 15.66
C THR A 59 16.93 9.85 16.76
N TRP A 60 17.12 9.48 18.04
CA TRP A 60 16.65 10.26 19.18
C TRP A 60 17.78 10.43 20.19
N LYS A 61 18.09 11.71 20.57
CA LYS A 61 19.17 12.05 21.52
C LYS A 61 20.52 11.40 21.16
N GLY A 62 20.84 11.33 19.84
CA GLY A 62 22.08 10.77 19.32
C GLY A 62 22.09 9.26 19.11
N GLU A 63 21.04 8.53 19.52
CA GLU A 63 20.94 7.09 19.37
C GLU A 63 20.00 6.70 18.22
N ARG A 64 20.41 5.73 17.39
CA ARG A 64 19.56 5.12 16.36
C ARG A 64 18.48 4.27 17.02
N ILE A 65 17.21 4.58 16.74
CA ILE A 65 16.08 3.84 17.30
C ILE A 65 15.70 2.71 16.34
N PRO A 66 15.69 1.45 16.82
CA PRO A 66 15.33 0.30 15.99
C PRO A 66 13.86 0.31 15.54
N GLY A 67 13.58 -0.35 14.42
CA GLY A 67 12.25 -0.45 13.83
C GLY A 67 11.97 0.67 12.82
N ILE A 68 10.69 0.90 12.53
CA ILE A 68 10.22 1.83 11.50
C ILE A 68 10.20 3.28 12.01
N GLY A 69 10.47 4.24 11.11
CA GLY A 69 10.73 5.63 11.49
C GLY A 69 9.56 6.35 12.13
N GLU A 70 8.34 6.13 11.64
CA GLU A 70 7.11 6.75 12.14
C GLU A 70 6.68 6.24 13.53
N TRP A 71 7.29 5.14 14.00
CA TRP A 71 7.07 4.61 15.36
C TRP A 71 8.10 5.10 16.38
N ILE A 72 8.95 6.06 16.05
CA ILE A 72 10.05 6.52 16.90
C ILE A 72 9.57 6.99 18.29
N MET A 73 8.45 7.72 18.37
CA MET A 73 7.86 8.16 19.63
C MET A 73 7.54 6.98 20.55
N ASN A 74 6.93 5.92 20.00
CA ASN A 74 6.59 4.70 20.73
C ASN A 74 7.83 3.88 21.10
N ARG A 75 8.73 3.64 20.13
CA ARG A 75 9.91 2.78 20.32
C ARG A 75 10.89 3.35 21.35
N ALA A 76 11.11 4.65 21.33
CA ALA A 76 11.97 5.35 22.28
C ALA A 76 11.22 5.83 23.53
N ARG A 77 9.88 5.56 23.64
CA ARG A 77 9.00 6.03 24.70
C ARG A 77 9.20 7.52 24.99
N ILE A 78 9.20 8.32 23.91
CA ILE A 78 9.41 9.76 24.03
C ILE A 78 8.22 10.39 24.73
N PRO A 79 8.43 11.11 25.84
CA PRO A 79 7.31 11.79 26.54
C PRO A 79 6.60 12.76 25.59
N VAL A 80 5.30 12.90 25.72
CA VAL A 80 4.48 13.82 24.92
C VAL A 80 5.06 15.23 24.92
N LYS A 81 5.42 15.76 26.11
CA LYS A 81 6.00 17.09 26.29
C LYS A 81 7.31 17.31 25.52
N ASP A 82 8.08 16.23 25.25
CA ASP A 82 9.35 16.31 24.50
C ASP A 82 9.07 16.17 22.99
N TYR A 83 8.15 15.26 22.61
CA TYR A 83 7.81 15.01 21.21
C TYR A 83 7.05 16.19 20.56
N GLU A 84 6.13 16.81 21.27
CA GLU A 84 5.35 17.96 20.77
C GLU A 84 6.24 19.17 20.42
N GLN A 85 7.44 19.30 21.03
CA GLN A 85 8.41 20.35 20.70
C GLN A 85 8.93 20.24 19.25
N LEU A 86 8.82 19.08 18.63
CA LEU A 86 9.17 18.89 17.22
C LEU A 86 8.28 19.74 16.29
N ALA A 87 7.04 20.03 16.69
CA ALA A 87 6.16 20.87 15.89
C ALA A 87 6.75 22.27 15.63
N ALA A 88 7.43 22.87 16.61
CA ALA A 88 8.09 24.17 16.44
C ALA A 88 9.26 24.13 15.45
N GLN A 89 9.82 22.94 15.17
CA GLN A 89 10.92 22.74 14.23
C GLN A 89 10.42 22.32 12.83
N PHE A 90 9.15 21.91 12.70
CA PHE A 90 8.60 21.39 11.45
C PHE A 90 8.22 22.51 10.49
N ASN A 91 9.15 22.81 9.59
CA ASN A 91 8.98 23.85 8.57
C ASN A 91 9.35 23.35 7.17
N PRO A 92 8.53 22.52 6.54
CA PRO A 92 8.84 21.88 5.25
C PRO A 92 8.73 22.84 4.07
N ILE A 93 9.62 23.85 4.02
CA ILE A 93 9.59 24.91 2.98
C ILE A 93 9.82 24.42 1.56
N LYS A 94 10.40 23.21 1.40
CA LYS A 94 10.63 22.58 0.08
C LYS A 94 9.44 21.72 -0.38
N PHE A 95 8.39 21.60 0.45
CA PHE A 95 7.19 20.88 0.04
C PHE A 95 6.53 21.52 -1.19
N ASN A 96 6.32 20.71 -2.21
CA ASN A 96 5.66 21.09 -3.44
C ASN A 96 4.63 20.03 -3.86
N ALA A 97 3.35 20.34 -3.65
CA ALA A 97 2.24 19.43 -3.94
C ALA A 97 2.16 19.06 -5.44
N GLU A 98 2.54 19.99 -6.34
CA GLU A 98 2.56 19.76 -7.79
C GLU A 98 3.60 18.70 -8.17
N GLU A 99 4.80 18.78 -7.59
CA GLU A 99 5.86 17.81 -7.83
C GLU A 99 5.49 16.42 -7.30
N TRP A 100 4.84 16.34 -6.13
CA TRP A 100 4.42 15.06 -5.57
C TRP A 100 3.31 14.40 -6.40
N ALA A 101 2.31 15.18 -6.81
CA ALA A 101 1.25 14.68 -7.69
C ALA A 101 1.77 14.34 -9.09
N GLN A 102 2.74 15.12 -9.62
CA GLN A 102 3.41 14.82 -10.89
C GLN A 102 4.20 13.51 -10.80
N LEU A 103 4.94 13.28 -9.71
CA LEU A 103 5.67 12.03 -9.50
C LEU A 103 4.73 10.83 -9.48
N ALA A 104 3.59 10.93 -8.79
CA ALA A 104 2.59 9.87 -8.79
C ALA A 104 2.06 9.58 -10.21
N GLN A 105 1.79 10.64 -11.00
CA GLN A 105 1.36 10.50 -12.39
C GLN A 105 2.46 9.90 -13.28
N ASP A 106 3.71 10.36 -13.12
CA ASP A 106 4.87 9.85 -13.86
C ASP A 106 5.13 8.37 -13.57
N ALA A 107 4.91 7.95 -12.31
CA ALA A 107 4.99 6.56 -11.87
C ALA A 107 3.82 5.69 -12.37
N GLY A 108 2.81 6.27 -13.02
CA GLY A 108 1.62 5.56 -13.48
C GLY A 108 0.59 5.26 -12.39
N MET A 109 0.75 5.82 -11.21
CA MET A 109 -0.18 5.63 -10.08
C MET A 109 -1.50 6.36 -10.31
N LYS A 110 -2.60 5.80 -9.83
CA LYS A 110 -3.98 6.30 -10.06
C LYS A 110 -4.59 6.95 -8.82
N TYR A 111 -4.02 6.71 -7.66
CA TYR A 111 -4.44 7.32 -6.41
C TYR A 111 -3.22 7.58 -5.51
N LEU A 112 -3.38 8.53 -4.62
CA LEU A 112 -2.37 8.94 -3.66
C LEU A 112 -3.00 8.94 -2.27
N THR A 113 -2.48 8.11 -1.38
CA THR A 113 -2.88 8.04 0.04
C THR A 113 -1.78 8.68 0.88
N ILE A 114 -2.14 9.64 1.74
CA ILE A 114 -1.17 10.31 2.63
C ILE A 114 -1.64 10.29 4.06
N THR A 115 -0.69 10.17 5.00
CA THR A 115 -0.97 10.26 6.44
C THR A 115 -1.49 11.65 6.80
N SER A 116 -2.83 11.76 6.99
CA SER A 116 -3.45 12.98 7.51
C SER A 116 -3.27 13.12 9.02
N LYS A 117 -3.29 12.00 9.77
CA LYS A 117 -2.86 11.88 11.17
C LYS A 117 -2.33 10.47 11.40
N HIS A 118 -1.07 10.35 11.82
CA HIS A 118 -0.49 9.07 12.24
C HIS A 118 -0.69 8.82 13.75
N HIS A 119 -0.12 7.76 14.29
CA HIS A 119 -0.26 7.36 15.70
C HIS A 119 0.28 8.39 16.69
N ASP A 120 1.20 9.27 16.28
CA ASP A 120 1.73 10.36 17.11
C ASP A 120 0.71 11.48 17.40
N GLY A 121 -0.48 11.38 16.81
CA GLY A 121 -1.59 12.29 17.05
C GLY A 121 -1.51 13.64 16.35
N PHE A 122 -0.42 13.91 15.59
CA PHE A 122 -0.22 15.16 14.88
C PHE A 122 -1.03 15.20 13.58
N ALA A 123 -1.90 16.22 13.45
CA ALA A 123 -2.69 16.40 12.24
C ALA A 123 -1.90 17.16 11.18
N MET A 124 -1.69 16.57 10.01
CA MET A 124 -1.02 17.17 8.85
C MET A 124 -1.96 18.07 8.03
N PHE A 125 -3.09 18.47 8.60
CA PHE A 125 -4.11 19.32 8.01
C PHE A 125 -4.64 20.31 9.06
N LYS A 126 -5.31 21.39 8.60
CA LYS A 126 -5.96 22.33 9.52
C LYS A 126 -7.13 21.66 10.22
N SER A 127 -7.01 21.42 11.52
CA SER A 127 -8.06 20.85 12.35
C SER A 127 -8.57 21.88 13.38
N ARG A 128 -9.88 21.89 13.60
CA ARG A 128 -10.53 22.62 14.70
C ARG A 128 -10.62 21.79 15.97
N ALA A 129 -10.64 20.46 15.81
CA ALA A 129 -10.72 19.52 16.92
C ALA A 129 -9.43 19.44 17.76
N SER A 130 -8.28 19.82 17.17
CA SER A 130 -7.02 19.86 17.90
C SER A 130 -6.12 20.97 17.38
N LYS A 131 -5.45 21.71 18.28
CA LYS A 131 -4.42 22.68 17.94
C LYS A 131 -3.07 22.02 17.60
N TYR A 132 -2.93 20.74 17.90
CA TYR A 132 -1.75 19.95 17.55
C TYR A 132 -1.83 19.54 16.07
N ASN A 133 -1.67 20.55 15.20
CA ASN A 133 -1.75 20.41 13.75
C ASN A 133 -0.72 21.28 13.03
N ILE A 134 -0.43 20.94 11.78
CA ILE A 134 0.62 21.59 10.98
C ILE A 134 0.42 23.10 10.78
N VAL A 135 -0.81 23.58 10.74
CA VAL A 135 -1.10 25.00 10.52
C VAL A 135 -0.96 25.81 11.82
N ASP A 136 -1.46 25.27 12.94
CA ASP A 136 -1.49 26.01 14.21
C ASP A 136 -0.17 25.88 14.98
N ALA A 137 0.42 24.66 15.02
CA ALA A 137 1.54 24.34 15.89
C ALA A 137 2.93 24.54 15.24
N THR A 138 3.01 24.72 13.92
CA THR A 138 4.30 24.81 13.22
C THR A 138 4.55 26.20 12.62
N PRO A 139 5.81 26.58 12.33
CA PRO A 139 6.13 27.80 11.58
C PRO A 139 5.71 27.73 10.11
N PHE A 140 5.42 26.55 9.57
CA PHE A 140 5.03 26.33 8.16
C PHE A 140 3.73 27.05 7.78
N LYS A 141 2.71 27.05 8.65
CA LYS A 141 1.45 27.79 8.52
C LYS A 141 0.64 27.48 7.24
N ARG A 142 1.00 26.46 6.47
CA ARG A 142 0.29 26.02 5.27
C ARG A 142 -0.43 24.71 5.54
N ASP A 143 -1.46 24.41 4.74
CA ASP A 143 -2.17 23.13 4.76
C ASP A 143 -1.78 22.30 3.53
N PRO A 144 -0.83 21.34 3.67
CA PRO A 144 -0.36 20.54 2.55
C PRO A 144 -1.44 19.63 1.97
N MET A 145 -2.43 19.22 2.77
CA MET A 145 -3.54 18.38 2.28
C MET A 145 -4.44 19.16 1.32
N LYS A 146 -4.65 20.45 1.57
CA LYS A 146 -5.38 21.33 0.69
C LYS A 146 -4.65 21.52 -0.65
N GLU A 147 -3.34 21.69 -0.60
CA GLU A 147 -2.51 21.85 -1.79
C GLU A 147 -2.46 20.56 -2.62
N LEU A 148 -2.30 19.41 -1.95
CA LEU A 148 -2.34 18.09 -2.61
C LEU A 148 -3.71 17.81 -3.25
N GLN A 149 -4.80 18.21 -2.60
CA GLN A 149 -6.14 18.05 -3.17
C GLN A 149 -6.23 18.76 -4.53
N ALA A 150 -5.78 20.00 -4.62
CA ALA A 150 -5.79 20.75 -5.86
C ALA A 150 -4.85 20.15 -6.93
N ALA A 151 -3.64 19.74 -6.55
CA ALA A 151 -2.65 19.17 -7.45
C ALA A 151 -3.09 17.79 -8.01
N CYS A 152 -3.65 16.93 -7.16
CA CYS A 152 -4.17 15.61 -7.56
C CYS A 152 -5.39 15.77 -8.49
N ALA A 153 -6.31 16.70 -8.19
CA ALA A 153 -7.49 16.96 -9.03
C ALA A 153 -7.09 17.36 -10.46
N ARG A 154 -6.10 18.26 -10.61
CA ARG A 154 -5.59 18.66 -11.94
C ARG A 154 -5.01 17.52 -12.76
N ARG A 155 -4.52 16.46 -12.11
CA ARG A 155 -3.87 15.29 -12.75
C ARG A 155 -4.75 14.06 -12.84
N GLY A 156 -6.01 14.14 -12.40
CA GLY A 156 -6.92 13.00 -12.38
C GLY A 156 -6.50 11.89 -11.41
N ILE A 157 -5.64 12.21 -10.43
CA ILE A 157 -5.23 11.30 -9.35
C ILE A 157 -6.27 11.42 -8.22
N LYS A 158 -6.77 10.29 -7.73
CA LYS A 158 -7.68 10.30 -6.59
C LYS A 158 -6.89 10.53 -5.31
N LEU A 159 -7.19 11.63 -4.61
CA LEU A 159 -6.65 11.86 -3.27
C LEU A 159 -7.36 10.95 -2.28
N CYS A 160 -6.58 10.37 -1.39
CA CYS A 160 -6.98 9.45 -0.32
C CYS A 160 -6.23 9.82 0.95
N PHE A 161 -6.84 9.63 2.10
CA PHE A 161 -6.18 9.89 3.37
C PHE A 161 -6.03 8.63 4.21
N TYR A 162 -4.85 8.46 4.79
CA TYR A 162 -4.65 7.61 5.94
C TYR A 162 -5.04 8.38 7.20
N TYR A 163 -5.75 7.72 8.10
CA TYR A 163 -6.10 8.26 9.40
C TYR A 163 -6.01 7.20 10.50
N SER A 164 -5.19 7.43 11.51
CA SER A 164 -5.08 6.58 12.69
C SER A 164 -6.26 6.85 13.63
N GLN A 165 -7.32 6.06 13.50
CA GLN A 165 -8.55 6.26 14.27
C GLN A 165 -8.43 5.89 15.74
N ALA A 166 -7.63 4.88 16.05
CA ALA A 166 -7.55 4.32 17.40
C ALA A 166 -6.31 4.77 18.16
N GLN A 167 -5.14 4.62 17.55
CA GLN A 167 -3.91 5.06 18.19
C GLN A 167 -3.73 6.56 18.06
N ASP A 168 -3.53 7.21 19.20
CA ASP A 168 -3.17 8.62 19.31
C ASP A 168 -2.32 8.77 20.57
N TRP A 169 -1.00 8.82 20.35
CA TRP A 169 -0.04 8.84 21.47
C TRP A 169 0.06 10.20 22.13
N HIS A 170 -0.52 11.25 21.56
CA HIS A 170 -0.58 12.59 22.13
C HIS A 170 -1.76 12.76 23.09
N GLU A 171 -2.87 12.04 22.86
CA GLU A 171 -4.09 12.20 23.63
C GLU A 171 -4.16 11.23 24.81
N PRO A 172 -4.50 11.72 26.03
CA PRO A 172 -4.59 10.86 27.22
C PRO A 172 -5.54 9.68 27.07
N ASN A 173 -6.66 9.88 26.38
CA ASN A 173 -7.67 8.86 26.14
C ASN A 173 -7.50 8.13 24.78
N GLY A 174 -6.52 8.51 23.95
CA GLY A 174 -6.13 7.79 22.75
C GLY A 174 -5.38 6.48 23.09
N ALA A 175 -5.55 5.46 22.24
CA ALA A 175 -4.88 4.18 22.49
C ALA A 175 -3.37 4.26 22.19
N GLY A 176 -2.59 3.41 22.88
CA GLY A 176 -1.20 3.07 22.55
C GLY A 176 -0.13 3.80 23.33
N ASN A 177 -0.35 5.01 23.88
CA ASN A 177 0.59 5.64 24.79
C ASN A 177 0.34 5.16 26.22
N THR A 178 1.13 4.16 26.62
CA THR A 178 1.06 3.59 27.99
C THR A 178 2.20 4.09 28.88
N TRP A 179 3.14 4.85 28.36
CA TRP A 179 4.29 5.36 29.11
C TRP A 179 4.04 6.73 29.76
N ASP A 180 3.15 7.56 29.20
CA ASP A 180 2.71 8.80 29.82
C ASP A 180 1.34 8.68 30.50
N PHE A 181 0.41 7.91 29.92
CA PHE A 181 -1.01 7.92 30.31
C PHE A 181 -1.51 6.62 30.91
N GLY A 182 -0.62 5.64 31.10
CA GLY A 182 -0.98 4.34 31.67
C GLY A 182 -1.71 3.42 30.68
N PRO A 183 -2.23 2.29 31.18
CA PRO A 183 -2.74 1.21 30.34
C PRO A 183 -4.06 1.60 29.65
N ASP A 184 -4.25 1.09 28.42
CA ASP A 184 -5.36 1.47 27.54
C ASP A 184 -6.74 1.12 28.10
N GLU A 185 -6.85 0.05 28.91
CA GLU A 185 -8.09 -0.38 29.54
C GLU A 185 -8.62 0.57 30.62
N LYS A 186 -7.82 1.55 31.07
CA LYS A 186 -8.21 2.58 32.04
C LYS A 186 -8.59 3.92 31.41
N LYS A 187 -8.51 4.02 30.06
CA LYS A 187 -8.78 5.25 29.31
C LYS A 187 -10.25 5.35 28.92
N ASP A 188 -10.79 6.55 28.88
CA ASP A 188 -12.08 6.83 28.23
C ASP A 188 -11.91 6.98 26.72
N PHE A 189 -11.77 5.83 26.08
CA PHE A 189 -11.52 5.79 24.61
C PHE A 189 -12.71 6.35 23.81
N ASP A 190 -13.95 6.21 24.30
CA ASP A 190 -15.12 6.79 23.63
C ASP A 190 -15.14 8.32 23.69
N GLN A 191 -14.61 8.92 24.78
CA GLN A 191 -14.39 10.36 24.86
C GLN A 191 -13.41 10.81 23.76
N TYR A 192 -12.28 10.12 23.60
CA TYR A 192 -11.32 10.45 22.54
C TYR A 192 -11.96 10.36 21.14
N LEU A 193 -12.77 9.33 20.87
CA LEU A 193 -13.46 9.21 19.60
C LEU A 193 -14.40 10.38 19.34
N ARG A 194 -15.21 10.79 20.35
CA ARG A 194 -16.16 11.92 20.23
C ARG A 194 -15.47 13.27 20.12
N ASP A 195 -14.41 13.49 20.88
CA ASP A 195 -13.81 14.83 21.02
C ASP A 195 -12.76 15.12 19.94
N LYS A 196 -12.10 14.09 19.38
CA LYS A 196 -11.04 14.28 18.38
C LYS A 196 -11.22 13.45 17.11
N ALA A 197 -11.32 12.11 17.21
CA ALA A 197 -11.21 11.27 16.04
C ALA A 197 -12.37 11.43 15.04
N LEU A 198 -13.61 11.36 15.49
CA LEU A 198 -14.80 11.59 14.64
C LEU A 198 -14.87 13.02 14.09
N PRO A 199 -14.65 14.08 14.91
CA PRO A 199 -14.57 15.45 14.39
C PRO A 199 -13.50 15.63 13.31
N GLN A 200 -12.30 15.08 13.49
CA GLN A 200 -11.24 15.18 12.49
C GLN A 200 -11.58 14.42 11.20
N VAL A 201 -12.18 13.23 11.28
CA VAL A 201 -12.65 12.51 10.07
C VAL A 201 -13.78 13.29 9.38
N HIS A 202 -14.69 13.94 10.13
CA HIS A 202 -15.68 14.84 9.56
C HIS A 202 -15.02 16.01 8.81
N GLU A 203 -13.99 16.64 9.39
CA GLU A 203 -13.23 17.73 8.75
C GLU A 203 -12.59 17.27 7.45
N ILE A 204 -11.93 16.08 7.45
CA ILE A 204 -11.33 15.49 6.26
C ILE A 204 -12.36 15.28 5.15
N LEU A 205 -13.54 14.77 5.48
CA LEU A 205 -14.59 14.47 4.51
C LEU A 205 -15.27 15.72 3.95
N THR A 206 -15.24 16.85 4.66
CA THR A 206 -15.97 18.07 4.27
C THR A 206 -15.10 19.17 3.68
N GLN A 207 -13.77 19.14 3.91
CA GLN A 207 -12.89 20.26 3.57
C GLN A 207 -11.96 20.00 2.39
N TYR A 208 -11.72 18.72 2.00
CA TYR A 208 -10.68 18.35 1.04
C TYR A 208 -11.23 17.76 -0.27
N GLY A 209 -12.48 18.10 -0.61
CA GLY A 209 -13.15 17.65 -1.83
C GLY A 209 -13.49 16.16 -1.82
N PRO A 210 -13.84 15.60 -2.98
CA PRO A 210 -14.18 14.18 -3.06
C PRO A 210 -12.94 13.30 -2.88
N LEU A 211 -12.96 12.44 -1.86
CA LEU A 211 -11.91 11.49 -1.56
C LEU A 211 -12.15 10.14 -2.25
N GLY A 212 -11.07 9.47 -2.64
CA GLY A 212 -11.14 8.09 -3.13
C GLY A 212 -11.42 7.10 -2.02
N LEU A 213 -10.65 7.19 -0.93
CA LEU A 213 -10.80 6.33 0.24
C LEU A 213 -10.24 7.01 1.51
N ILE A 214 -10.66 6.50 2.67
CA ILE A 214 -9.96 6.70 3.94
C ILE A 214 -9.34 5.35 4.33
N TRP A 215 -8.02 5.37 4.52
CA TRP A 215 -7.22 4.26 4.97
C TRP A 215 -7.06 4.32 6.49
N PHE A 216 -7.90 3.61 7.22
CA PHE A 216 -7.80 3.45 8.68
C PHE A 216 -6.73 2.43 9.03
N ASP A 217 -6.17 2.53 10.24
CA ASP A 217 -5.09 1.64 10.65
C ASP A 217 -5.18 1.21 12.12
N THR A 218 -4.63 0.04 12.37
CA THR A 218 -4.44 -0.55 13.70
C THR A 218 -5.68 -0.39 14.60
N PRO A 219 -6.72 -1.23 14.45
CA PRO A 219 -8.02 -1.09 15.10
C PRO A 219 -7.99 -1.46 16.60
N ARG A 220 -7.02 -0.91 17.33
CA ARG A 220 -6.87 -1.12 18.77
C ARG A 220 -8.06 -0.53 19.51
N LEU A 221 -8.68 -1.28 20.40
CA LEU A 221 -9.90 -0.90 21.13
C LEU A 221 -11.13 -0.62 20.24
N MET A 222 -11.03 -0.78 18.92
CA MET A 222 -12.19 -0.65 18.04
C MET A 222 -13.10 -1.86 18.19
N THR A 223 -14.38 -1.60 18.43
CA THR A 223 -15.47 -2.56 18.34
C THR A 223 -16.20 -2.41 17.02
N GLU A 224 -17.05 -3.36 16.67
CA GLU A 224 -17.90 -3.26 15.46
C GLU A 224 -18.79 -2.01 15.53
N GLN A 225 -19.38 -1.71 16.69
CA GLN A 225 -20.20 -0.51 16.91
C GLN A 225 -19.41 0.79 16.64
N ARG A 226 -18.20 0.90 17.21
CA ARG A 226 -17.33 2.08 16.98
C ARG A 226 -16.93 2.22 15.51
N ALA A 227 -16.63 1.10 14.86
CA ALA A 227 -16.30 1.09 13.43
C ALA A 227 -17.51 1.50 12.57
N GLU A 228 -18.73 1.11 12.97
CA GLU A 228 -19.96 1.49 12.29
C GLU A 228 -20.21 3.00 12.35
N GLU A 229 -19.91 3.68 13.45
CA GLU A 229 -20.02 5.15 13.57
C GLU A 229 -19.15 5.87 12.52
N PHE A 230 -17.89 5.44 12.34
CA PHE A 230 -17.03 5.99 11.29
C PHE A 230 -17.53 5.65 9.90
N THR A 231 -17.96 4.39 9.69
CA THR A 231 -18.49 3.97 8.40
C THR A 231 -19.73 4.78 8.02
N LYS A 232 -20.64 4.98 8.96
CA LYS A 232 -21.84 5.82 8.77
C LYS A 232 -21.45 7.27 8.43
N LEU A 233 -20.53 7.88 9.18
CA LEU A 233 -20.03 9.22 8.91
C LEU A 233 -19.49 9.35 7.47
N VAL A 234 -18.67 8.40 7.03
CA VAL A 234 -18.14 8.38 5.66
C VAL A 234 -19.27 8.25 4.63
N ARG A 235 -20.25 7.37 4.88
CA ARG A 235 -21.37 7.14 3.95
C ARG A 235 -22.30 8.36 3.83
N ASP A 236 -22.58 9.01 4.95
CA ASP A 236 -23.46 10.19 4.97
C ASP A 236 -22.84 11.36 4.21
N LEU A 237 -21.54 11.60 4.38
CA LEU A 237 -20.86 12.75 3.78
C LEU A 237 -20.30 12.47 2.37
N GLN A 238 -19.73 11.31 2.15
CA GLN A 238 -19.15 10.92 0.87
C GLN A 238 -19.48 9.45 0.51
N PRO A 239 -20.68 9.16 -0.04
CA PRO A 239 -21.13 7.79 -0.31
C PRO A 239 -20.23 6.96 -1.24
N LYS A 240 -19.39 7.63 -2.05
CA LYS A 240 -18.45 7.00 -2.98
C LYS A 240 -17.07 6.75 -2.40
N CYS A 241 -16.75 7.34 -1.23
CA CYS A 241 -15.47 7.15 -0.55
C CYS A 241 -15.39 5.74 0.03
N LEU A 242 -14.28 5.03 -0.23
CA LEU A 242 -14.05 3.68 0.30
C LEU A 242 -13.48 3.73 1.72
N VAL A 243 -13.76 2.67 2.46
CA VAL A 243 -13.23 2.41 3.80
C VAL A 243 -12.55 1.03 3.78
N ASN A 244 -11.33 0.93 4.30
CA ASN A 244 -10.63 -0.34 4.40
C ASN A 244 -11.04 -1.16 5.65
N GLY A 245 -10.74 -2.45 5.64
CA GLY A 245 -11.04 -3.36 6.75
C GLY A 245 -10.24 -3.12 8.04
N ARG A 246 -9.20 -2.26 8.03
CA ARG A 246 -8.43 -1.90 9.23
C ARG A 246 -9.14 -0.88 10.14
N LEU A 247 -10.36 -0.48 9.80
CA LEU A 247 -11.20 0.32 10.71
C LEU A 247 -11.62 -0.47 11.97
N GLY A 248 -11.68 -1.79 11.88
CA GLY A 248 -12.13 -2.66 12.97
C GLY A 248 -13.47 -3.34 12.71
N GLY A 249 -14.01 -3.17 11.51
CA GLY A 249 -15.22 -3.81 10.99
C GLY A 249 -15.07 -4.23 9.54
N LYS A 250 -16.18 -4.55 8.86
CA LYS A 250 -16.19 -4.83 7.43
C LYS A 250 -15.94 -3.56 6.64
N GLY A 251 -14.85 -3.54 5.84
CA GLY A 251 -14.57 -2.48 4.89
C GLY A 251 -15.15 -2.74 3.50
N ASP A 252 -14.92 -1.81 2.58
CA ASP A 252 -15.21 -2.01 1.15
C ASP A 252 -14.13 -2.86 0.46
N TYR A 253 -12.98 -2.99 1.07
CA TYR A 253 -11.85 -3.81 0.64
C TYR A 253 -10.99 -4.23 1.83
N ARG A 254 -10.24 -5.30 1.65
CA ARG A 254 -9.34 -5.85 2.66
C ARG A 254 -7.91 -5.38 2.43
N SER A 255 -7.17 -5.14 3.49
CA SER A 255 -5.74 -4.88 3.45
C SER A 255 -4.99 -6.14 3.91
N THR A 256 -3.94 -6.50 3.22
CA THR A 256 -3.01 -7.54 3.68
C THR A 256 -2.22 -7.07 4.90
N GLY A 257 -1.44 -7.96 5.51
CA GLY A 257 -0.36 -7.53 6.40
C GLY A 257 0.69 -6.73 5.60
N ASP A 258 1.37 -5.82 6.28
CA ASP A 258 2.38 -4.92 5.70
C ASP A 258 3.47 -5.70 4.96
N ASN A 259 3.77 -5.31 3.73
CA ASN A 259 4.72 -5.98 2.83
C ASN A 259 4.40 -7.46 2.53
N ARG A 260 3.18 -7.94 2.78
CA ARG A 260 2.80 -9.34 2.63
C ARG A 260 1.96 -9.56 1.38
N ILE A 261 2.55 -10.18 0.38
CA ILE A 261 1.85 -10.61 -0.84
C ILE A 261 1.31 -12.04 -0.60
N PRO A 262 0.04 -12.34 -0.92
CA PRO A 262 -0.49 -13.70 -0.87
C PRO A 262 0.27 -14.67 -1.77
N ASP A 263 0.33 -15.95 -1.41
CA ASP A 263 0.99 -16.97 -2.22
C ASP A 263 0.18 -17.35 -3.47
N GLN A 264 -1.14 -17.24 -3.41
CA GLN A 264 -2.09 -17.64 -4.45
C GLN A 264 -3.10 -16.53 -4.75
N VAL A 265 -3.92 -16.73 -5.78
CA VAL A 265 -5.07 -15.86 -6.09
C VAL A 265 -5.97 -15.75 -4.87
N VAL A 266 -6.34 -14.52 -4.53
CA VAL A 266 -7.28 -14.23 -3.45
C VAL A 266 -8.53 -13.58 -4.03
N PRO A 267 -9.72 -14.19 -3.83
CA PRO A 267 -10.97 -13.64 -4.33
C PRO A 267 -11.37 -12.33 -3.62
N GLY A 268 -12.15 -11.49 -4.32
CA GLY A 268 -12.67 -10.22 -3.80
C GLY A 268 -11.73 -9.03 -3.99
N VAL A 269 -11.93 -7.97 -3.22
CA VAL A 269 -11.20 -6.70 -3.35
C VAL A 269 -10.20 -6.53 -2.21
N TRP A 270 -8.92 -6.36 -2.55
CA TRP A 270 -7.86 -6.25 -1.54
C TRP A 270 -6.64 -5.47 -2.04
N GLU A 271 -5.80 -5.05 -1.11
CA GLU A 271 -4.63 -4.21 -1.34
C GLU A 271 -3.43 -4.67 -0.50
N VAL A 272 -2.25 -4.56 -1.07
CA VAL A 272 -0.96 -4.75 -0.37
C VAL A 272 -0.32 -3.38 -0.14
N PRO A 273 -0.29 -2.87 1.11
CA PRO A 273 0.57 -1.76 1.46
C PRO A 273 2.01 -2.25 1.62
N ALA A 274 2.97 -1.58 0.99
CA ALA A 274 4.37 -1.97 1.08
C ALA A 274 5.31 -0.77 0.96
N THR A 275 6.51 -0.92 1.52
CA THR A 275 7.55 0.10 1.54
C THR A 275 8.50 -0.03 0.34
N ILE A 276 9.06 1.09 -0.12
CA ILE A 276 10.10 1.13 -1.15
C ILE A 276 11.50 0.86 -0.58
N ASN A 277 11.66 1.00 0.74
CA ASN A 277 12.84 0.68 1.55
C ASN A 277 12.42 -0.15 2.77
N ASP A 278 13.05 -0.03 3.94
CA ASP A 278 12.73 -0.84 5.14
C ASP A 278 11.76 -0.14 6.12
N THR A 279 11.34 1.10 5.83
CA THR A 279 10.53 1.92 6.74
C THR A 279 9.41 2.66 5.99
N TRP A 280 8.35 3.06 6.71
CA TRP A 280 7.27 3.88 6.14
C TRP A 280 7.64 5.37 6.20
N GLY A 281 7.87 5.90 7.40
CA GLY A 281 8.37 7.25 7.61
C GLY A 281 9.88 7.35 7.35
N TYR A 282 10.35 8.54 6.99
CA TYR A 282 11.75 8.78 6.65
C TYR A 282 12.72 8.42 7.78
N LYS A 283 13.76 7.67 7.44
CA LYS A 283 14.95 7.43 8.27
C LYS A 283 16.20 7.79 7.49
N SER A 284 17.04 8.64 8.08
CA SER A 284 18.23 9.20 7.40
C SER A 284 19.31 8.17 7.06
N TYR A 285 19.27 7.01 7.69
CA TYR A 285 20.25 5.93 7.52
C TYR A 285 19.65 4.66 6.91
N ASP A 286 18.41 4.72 6.40
CA ASP A 286 17.81 3.62 5.64
C ASP A 286 18.11 3.81 4.15
N GLU A 287 19.10 3.06 3.67
CA GLU A 287 19.57 3.08 2.28
C GLU A 287 19.22 1.78 1.53
N ASN A 288 18.39 0.91 2.13
CA ASN A 288 18.01 -0.37 1.53
C ASN A 288 16.89 -0.23 0.50
N TRP A 289 17.17 0.46 -0.60
CA TRP A 289 16.21 0.73 -1.66
C TRP A 289 15.96 -0.51 -2.53
N LYS A 290 14.69 -0.85 -2.69
CA LYS A 290 14.25 -1.91 -3.62
C LYS A 290 14.55 -1.50 -5.07
N GLN A 291 14.97 -2.46 -5.88
CA GLN A 291 15.27 -2.17 -7.28
C GLN A 291 13.98 -2.03 -8.12
N PRO A 292 13.99 -1.26 -9.21
CA PRO A 292 12.82 -1.11 -10.10
C PRO A 292 12.25 -2.44 -10.59
N ALA A 293 13.11 -3.41 -10.91
CA ALA A 293 12.69 -4.76 -11.32
C ALA A 293 11.91 -5.50 -10.21
N GLU A 294 12.32 -5.33 -8.95
CA GLU A 294 11.58 -5.90 -7.80
C GLU A 294 10.20 -5.24 -7.64
N ILE A 295 10.09 -3.93 -7.84
CA ILE A 295 8.81 -3.21 -7.74
C ILE A 295 7.88 -3.63 -8.87
N VAL A 296 8.38 -3.74 -10.11
CA VAL A 296 7.60 -4.22 -11.27
C VAL A 296 7.14 -5.66 -11.03
N PHE A 297 8.03 -6.54 -10.57
CA PHE A 297 7.66 -7.92 -10.23
C PHE A 297 6.54 -7.95 -9.18
N LYS A 298 6.66 -7.21 -8.07
CA LYS A 298 5.64 -7.15 -7.01
C LYS A 298 4.31 -6.61 -7.53
N LEU A 299 4.33 -5.56 -8.36
CA LEU A 299 3.11 -5.02 -8.97
C LEU A 299 2.39 -6.08 -9.80
N VAL A 300 3.12 -6.75 -10.69
CA VAL A 300 2.57 -7.80 -11.54
C VAL A 300 2.09 -8.99 -10.72
N ASP A 301 2.88 -9.44 -9.74
CA ASP A 301 2.54 -10.57 -8.86
C ASP A 301 1.26 -10.30 -8.05
N ILE A 302 1.09 -9.09 -7.52
CA ILE A 302 -0.12 -8.67 -6.81
C ILE A 302 -1.34 -8.62 -7.76
N VAL A 303 -1.17 -8.02 -8.94
CA VAL A 303 -2.26 -7.89 -9.92
C VAL A 303 -2.67 -9.25 -10.47
N SER A 304 -1.72 -10.15 -10.74
CA SER A 304 -1.99 -11.51 -11.19
C SER A 304 -2.74 -12.36 -10.16
N LYS A 305 -2.72 -11.94 -8.89
CA LYS A 305 -3.47 -12.55 -7.78
C LYS A 305 -4.77 -11.81 -7.44
N GLY A 306 -5.06 -10.71 -8.12
CA GLY A 306 -6.33 -9.95 -8.02
C GLY A 306 -6.27 -8.68 -7.18
N GLY A 307 -5.12 -8.33 -6.59
CA GLY A 307 -4.97 -7.20 -5.67
C GLY A 307 -4.61 -5.87 -6.32
N ASN A 308 -4.50 -4.87 -5.44
CA ASN A 308 -3.91 -3.56 -5.70
C ASN A 308 -2.57 -3.43 -4.94
N TYR A 309 -1.64 -2.68 -5.49
CA TYR A 309 -0.36 -2.35 -4.87
C TYR A 309 -0.35 -0.90 -4.42
N LEU A 310 -0.13 -0.66 -3.12
CA LEU A 310 0.01 0.66 -2.52
C LEU A 310 1.46 0.81 -2.04
N LEU A 311 2.29 1.50 -2.84
CA LEU A 311 3.74 1.62 -2.62
C LEU A 311 4.09 2.91 -1.90
N ASN A 312 4.79 2.81 -0.78
CA ASN A 312 5.09 3.91 0.12
C ASN A 312 6.40 4.62 -0.19
N VAL A 313 6.38 5.94 0.01
CA VAL A 313 7.56 6.80 0.16
C VAL A 313 7.48 7.57 1.48
N GLY A 314 8.64 7.86 2.09
CA GLY A 314 8.75 8.66 3.31
C GLY A 314 9.50 9.97 3.03
N PRO A 315 8.81 11.12 2.88
CA PRO A 315 9.47 12.40 2.68
C PRO A 315 10.26 12.88 3.91
N THR A 316 11.33 13.66 3.67
CA THR A 316 12.10 14.32 4.70
C THR A 316 11.30 15.38 5.45
N SER A 317 11.81 15.88 6.58
CA SER A 317 11.20 16.99 7.33
C SER A 317 11.14 18.30 6.55
N GLU A 318 11.95 18.46 5.50
CA GLU A 318 11.90 19.62 4.59
C GLU A 318 10.79 19.50 3.52
N GLY A 319 10.11 18.34 3.41
CA GLY A 319 9.08 18.09 2.41
C GLY A 319 9.61 17.56 1.07
N VAL A 320 10.77 16.88 1.08
CA VAL A 320 11.39 16.31 -0.12
C VAL A 320 11.24 14.81 -0.14
N ILE A 321 10.69 14.25 -1.22
CA ILE A 321 10.72 12.80 -1.45
C ILE A 321 12.16 12.41 -1.81
N PRO A 322 12.77 11.41 -1.13
CA PRO A 322 14.16 11.01 -1.38
C PRO A 322 14.42 10.69 -2.86
N GLN A 323 15.56 11.17 -3.36
CA GLN A 323 15.92 11.02 -4.78
C GLN A 323 15.91 9.56 -5.28
N PRO A 324 16.40 8.56 -4.52
CA PRO A 324 16.28 7.16 -4.94
C PRO A 324 14.83 6.70 -5.17
N SER A 325 13.89 7.14 -4.30
CA SER A 325 12.46 6.86 -4.50
C SER A 325 11.93 7.45 -5.80
N VAL A 326 12.31 8.71 -6.11
CA VAL A 326 11.91 9.40 -7.34
C VAL A 326 12.40 8.65 -8.58
N GLU A 327 13.66 8.23 -8.58
CA GLU A 327 14.27 7.50 -9.71
C GLU A 327 13.63 6.13 -9.93
N ILE A 328 13.41 5.37 -8.84
CA ILE A 328 12.73 4.07 -8.90
C ILE A 328 11.31 4.24 -9.47
N LEU A 329 10.53 5.16 -8.92
CA LEU A 329 9.15 5.39 -9.36
C LEU A 329 9.07 5.83 -10.82
N ARG A 330 9.96 6.68 -11.29
CA ARG A 330 10.02 7.09 -12.71
C ARG A 330 10.36 5.93 -13.64
N LYS A 331 11.29 5.04 -13.25
CA LYS A 331 11.62 3.83 -14.02
C LYS A 331 10.43 2.88 -14.11
N VAL A 332 9.72 2.65 -13.01
CA VAL A 332 8.47 1.87 -13.00
C VAL A 332 7.42 2.51 -13.91
N GLY A 333 7.27 3.83 -13.85
CA GLY A 333 6.35 4.56 -14.70
C GLY A 333 6.68 4.48 -16.20
N GLN A 334 7.96 4.50 -16.56
CA GLN A 334 8.40 4.28 -17.96
C GLN A 334 7.98 2.89 -18.46
N TRP A 335 8.15 1.85 -17.64
CA TRP A 335 7.68 0.51 -17.95
C TRP A 335 6.16 0.46 -18.10
N LEU A 336 5.41 1.13 -17.20
CA LEU A 336 3.93 1.18 -17.24
C LEU A 336 3.39 1.96 -18.45
N LYS A 337 4.08 2.96 -18.98
CA LYS A 337 3.68 3.64 -20.21
C LYS A 337 3.58 2.69 -21.41
N VAL A 338 4.42 1.65 -21.43
CA VAL A 338 4.42 0.62 -22.47
C VAL A 338 3.46 -0.53 -22.14
N ASN A 339 3.50 -1.00 -20.89
CA ASN A 339 2.89 -2.25 -20.47
C ASN A 339 1.61 -2.09 -19.62
N GLY A 340 1.17 -0.85 -19.38
CA GLY A 340 0.01 -0.58 -18.51
C GLY A 340 -1.30 -1.23 -18.98
N GLU A 341 -1.42 -1.58 -20.28
CA GLU A 341 -2.53 -2.38 -20.78
C GLU A 341 -2.68 -3.71 -20.04
N ALA A 342 -1.57 -4.32 -19.63
CA ALA A 342 -1.54 -5.58 -18.91
C ALA A 342 -1.86 -5.44 -17.40
N ILE A 343 -1.88 -4.22 -16.86
CA ILE A 343 -2.00 -3.94 -15.43
C ILE A 343 -3.36 -3.32 -15.09
N TYR A 344 -3.65 -2.14 -15.65
CA TYR A 344 -4.87 -1.41 -15.27
C TYR A 344 -6.13 -2.14 -15.71
N GLY A 345 -7.05 -2.35 -14.77
CA GLY A 345 -8.30 -3.08 -15.01
C GLY A 345 -8.12 -4.56 -15.31
N ALA A 346 -6.93 -5.12 -15.09
CA ALA A 346 -6.70 -6.54 -15.27
C ALA A 346 -7.34 -7.37 -14.14
N SER A 347 -7.81 -8.53 -14.52
CA SER A 347 -8.26 -9.60 -13.64
C SER A 347 -7.11 -10.50 -13.24
N PRO A 348 -7.25 -11.31 -12.17
CA PRO A 348 -6.25 -12.29 -11.81
C PRO A 348 -6.05 -13.34 -12.91
N THR A 349 -4.93 -14.05 -12.80
CA THR A 349 -4.64 -15.18 -13.69
C THR A 349 -5.74 -16.23 -13.66
N PRO A 350 -6.07 -16.84 -14.80
CA PRO A 350 -6.92 -18.03 -14.83
C PRO A 350 -6.14 -19.35 -14.63
N LEU A 351 -4.80 -19.28 -14.52
CA LEU A 351 -3.89 -20.42 -14.40
C LEU A 351 -3.65 -20.78 -12.92
N GLY A 352 -2.51 -20.42 -12.34
CA GLY A 352 -2.24 -20.57 -10.92
C GLY A 352 -0.89 -21.24 -10.61
N ASP A 353 -0.37 -22.05 -11.51
CA ASP A 353 0.89 -22.79 -11.40
C ASP A 353 2.14 -21.89 -11.58
N GLU A 354 2.01 -20.72 -12.15
CA GLU A 354 3.09 -19.74 -12.28
C GLU A 354 3.61 -19.18 -10.94
N PHE A 355 2.85 -19.33 -9.86
CA PHE A 355 3.25 -18.76 -8.58
C PHE A 355 4.35 -19.55 -7.87
N GLY A 356 4.43 -20.85 -8.12
CA GLY A 356 5.36 -21.74 -7.47
C GLY A 356 4.67 -23.01 -6.96
N LYS A 357 5.38 -23.77 -6.16
CA LYS A 357 4.91 -25.04 -5.63
C LYS A 357 5.32 -25.26 -4.18
N LEU A 358 4.64 -26.17 -3.51
CA LEU A 358 5.09 -26.66 -2.22
C LEU A 358 6.39 -27.46 -2.39
N SER A 359 7.38 -27.15 -1.57
CA SER A 359 8.66 -27.86 -1.58
C SER A 359 8.49 -29.30 -1.14
N GLU A 360 9.07 -30.22 -1.88
CA GLU A 360 9.13 -31.64 -1.52
C GLU A 360 10.13 -31.91 -0.37
N THR A 361 11.11 -31.04 -0.21
CA THR A 361 12.24 -31.25 0.71
C THR A 361 12.27 -30.27 1.88
N LYS A 362 11.87 -28.99 1.67
CA LYS A 362 11.90 -27.96 2.71
C LYS A 362 10.61 -27.98 3.53
N LYS A 363 10.76 -28.00 4.85
CA LYS A 363 9.65 -27.94 5.80
C LYS A 363 9.85 -26.77 6.77
N ASP A 364 8.74 -26.18 7.23
CA ASP A 364 8.74 -25.17 8.29
C ASP A 364 9.00 -25.82 9.67
N GLN A 365 9.04 -24.98 10.72
CA GLN A 365 9.25 -25.43 12.10
C GLN A 365 8.15 -26.38 12.62
N GLN A 366 6.99 -26.43 11.96
CA GLN A 366 5.87 -27.33 12.25
C GLN A 366 5.86 -28.58 11.34
N GLY A 367 6.89 -28.78 10.52
CA GLY A 367 7.01 -29.92 9.61
C GLY A 367 6.15 -29.84 8.35
N ARG A 368 5.53 -28.70 8.04
CA ARG A 368 4.70 -28.50 6.84
C ARG A 368 5.59 -28.11 5.65
N PRO A 369 5.28 -28.56 4.40
CA PRO A 369 6.01 -28.11 3.22
C PRO A 369 6.02 -26.58 3.10
N VAL A 370 7.17 -26.01 2.78
CA VAL A 370 7.34 -24.58 2.52
C VAL A 370 6.91 -24.27 1.08
N PHE A 371 6.15 -23.19 0.86
CA PHE A 371 5.85 -22.72 -0.49
C PHE A 371 7.09 -22.05 -1.10
N GLU A 372 7.56 -22.59 -2.22
CA GLU A 372 8.67 -22.06 -3.01
C GLU A 372 8.11 -21.20 -4.15
N GLN A 373 8.18 -19.88 -3.98
CA GLN A 373 7.69 -18.93 -4.97
C GLN A 373 8.54 -18.97 -6.25
N SER A 374 7.89 -19.16 -7.40
CA SER A 374 8.52 -18.93 -8.71
C SER A 374 8.56 -17.43 -9.01
N LYS A 375 9.63 -16.97 -9.66
CA LYS A 375 9.77 -15.58 -10.14
C LYS A 375 10.01 -15.52 -11.65
N GLU A 376 9.75 -16.60 -12.36
CA GLU A 376 10.06 -16.68 -13.78
C GLU A 376 9.05 -15.94 -14.66
N TRP A 377 7.77 -16.08 -14.35
CA TRP A 377 6.70 -15.51 -15.16
C TRP A 377 5.41 -15.33 -14.35
N ARG A 378 4.48 -14.52 -14.88
CA ARG A 378 3.11 -14.29 -14.34
C ARG A 378 2.13 -14.10 -15.50
N VAL A 379 0.84 -14.23 -15.19
CA VAL A 379 -0.25 -13.93 -16.12
C VAL A 379 -1.25 -12.97 -15.50
N THR A 380 -1.64 -11.96 -16.25
CA THR A 380 -2.81 -11.15 -15.98
C THR A 380 -3.82 -11.31 -17.12
N ALA A 381 -5.11 -11.07 -16.87
CA ALA A 381 -6.15 -11.35 -17.84
C ALA A 381 -7.10 -10.18 -18.06
N LYS A 382 -7.67 -10.11 -19.27
CA LYS A 382 -8.83 -9.28 -19.63
C LYS A 382 -9.74 -10.09 -20.53
N PRO A 383 -11.00 -9.67 -20.73
CA PRO A 383 -11.88 -10.38 -21.64
C PRO A 383 -11.24 -10.61 -23.04
N GLY A 384 -11.11 -11.87 -23.42
CA GLY A 384 -10.49 -12.28 -24.69
C GLY A 384 -8.97 -12.08 -24.79
N LYS A 385 -8.28 -11.78 -23.69
CA LYS A 385 -6.84 -11.52 -23.68
C LYS A 385 -6.14 -12.07 -22.45
N LEU A 386 -4.95 -12.64 -22.66
CA LEU A 386 -3.98 -12.92 -21.59
C LEU A 386 -2.72 -12.10 -21.83
N TYR A 387 -2.06 -11.73 -20.74
CA TYR A 387 -0.78 -11.03 -20.76
C TYR A 387 0.24 -11.86 -20.00
N LEU A 388 1.20 -12.41 -20.73
CA LEU A 388 2.33 -13.14 -20.15
C LEU A 388 3.43 -12.16 -19.81
N HIS A 389 3.79 -12.11 -18.54
CA HIS A 389 4.88 -11.33 -17.99
C HIS A 389 6.09 -12.26 -17.79
N LEU A 390 7.15 -12.03 -18.52
CA LEU A 390 8.35 -12.89 -18.54
C LEU A 390 9.52 -12.18 -17.86
N PHE A 391 9.77 -12.54 -16.60
CA PHE A 391 10.88 -12.02 -15.80
C PHE A 391 12.18 -12.80 -16.04
N ALA A 392 12.07 -14.08 -16.37
CA ALA A 392 13.17 -14.91 -16.83
C ALA A 392 13.06 -15.08 -18.38
N TYR A 393 13.65 -14.13 -19.12
CA TYR A 393 13.56 -14.11 -20.58
C TYR A 393 14.25 -15.33 -21.22
N ARG A 394 13.58 -15.92 -22.22
CA ARG A 394 14.08 -17.02 -23.06
C ARG A 394 13.57 -16.79 -24.48
N GLN A 395 14.32 -17.22 -25.49
CA GLN A 395 13.90 -17.11 -26.90
C GLN A 395 12.70 -18.01 -27.25
N GLU A 396 12.50 -19.07 -26.48
CA GLU A 396 11.32 -19.93 -26.54
C GLU A 396 10.65 -19.97 -25.18
N PHE A 397 9.33 -19.77 -25.17
CA PHE A 397 8.52 -19.91 -23.96
C PHE A 397 7.36 -20.86 -24.24
N ALA A 398 7.22 -21.87 -23.39
CA ALA A 398 6.12 -22.84 -23.43
C ALA A 398 5.15 -22.62 -22.28
N LEU A 399 3.85 -22.59 -22.58
CA LEU A 399 2.75 -22.57 -21.64
C LEU A 399 1.91 -23.82 -21.83
N GLU A 400 1.81 -24.63 -20.77
CA GLU A 400 1.00 -25.87 -20.76
C GLU A 400 -0.45 -25.54 -20.37
N ASP A 401 -1.38 -26.43 -20.69
CA ASP A 401 -2.79 -26.43 -20.28
C ASP A 401 -3.57 -25.14 -20.56
N LEU A 402 -3.15 -24.37 -21.58
CA LEU A 402 -3.86 -23.15 -21.97
C LEU A 402 -5.24 -23.50 -22.54
N LYS A 403 -6.27 -23.00 -21.86
CA LYS A 403 -7.65 -23.12 -22.32
C LYS A 403 -7.96 -22.02 -23.36
N GLY A 404 -8.60 -22.42 -24.47
CA GLY A 404 -8.92 -21.53 -25.59
C GLY A 404 -7.80 -21.49 -26.65
N GLN A 405 -8.15 -21.01 -27.85
CA GLN A 405 -7.24 -20.91 -28.98
C GLN A 405 -6.65 -19.50 -29.07
N VAL A 406 -5.32 -19.43 -29.27
CA VAL A 406 -4.63 -18.18 -29.50
C VAL A 406 -4.77 -17.78 -30.97
N LYS A 407 -5.34 -16.62 -31.23
CA LYS A 407 -5.44 -16.03 -32.57
C LYS A 407 -4.20 -15.24 -32.94
N LYS A 408 -3.63 -14.54 -31.96
CA LYS A 408 -2.49 -13.65 -32.17
C LYS A 408 -1.68 -13.53 -30.90
N ALA A 409 -0.36 -13.49 -31.02
CA ALA A 409 0.56 -13.17 -29.96
C ALA A 409 1.40 -11.95 -30.37
N VAL A 410 1.55 -10.94 -29.50
CA VAL A 410 2.33 -9.72 -29.79
C VAL A 410 3.10 -9.25 -28.56
N LEU A 411 4.26 -8.65 -28.76
CA LEU A 411 4.97 -7.92 -27.71
C LEU A 411 4.30 -6.57 -27.45
N LEU A 412 4.05 -6.21 -26.19
CA LEU A 412 3.55 -4.88 -25.86
C LEU A 412 4.58 -3.79 -26.14
N ALA A 413 5.85 -4.12 -26.05
CA ALA A 413 6.96 -3.21 -26.34
C ALA A 413 7.18 -2.95 -27.86
N ASP A 414 6.57 -3.76 -28.75
CA ASP A 414 6.62 -3.49 -30.19
C ASP A 414 5.53 -2.47 -30.59
N PRO A 415 5.88 -1.24 -31.00
CA PRO A 415 4.90 -0.24 -31.42
C PRO A 415 4.03 -0.68 -32.60
N GLN A 416 4.55 -1.55 -33.48
CA GLN A 416 3.84 -2.07 -34.63
C GLN A 416 2.94 -3.27 -34.31
N ARG A 417 3.06 -3.83 -33.09
CA ARG A 417 2.30 -5.02 -32.67
C ARG A 417 2.37 -6.16 -33.68
N LYS A 418 3.57 -6.42 -34.24
CA LYS A 418 3.80 -7.54 -35.14
C LYS A 418 3.51 -8.85 -34.46
N GLY A 419 2.88 -9.79 -35.17
CA GLY A 419 2.60 -11.12 -34.69
C GLY A 419 3.89 -11.90 -34.45
N LEU A 420 4.01 -12.48 -33.27
CA LEU A 420 5.02 -13.46 -32.93
C LEU A 420 4.68 -14.81 -33.58
N LYS A 421 5.68 -15.59 -33.92
CA LYS A 421 5.49 -17.00 -34.32
C LYS A 421 5.12 -17.84 -33.09
N PHE A 422 4.15 -18.68 -33.23
CA PHE A 422 3.77 -19.65 -32.21
C PHE A 422 3.17 -20.92 -32.81
N THR A 423 3.16 -21.98 -32.01
CA THR A 423 2.38 -23.20 -32.28
C THR A 423 1.52 -23.50 -31.05
N GLN A 424 0.32 -24.03 -31.30
CA GLN A 424 -0.55 -24.50 -30.22
C GLN A 424 -1.10 -25.88 -30.55
N THR A 425 -0.84 -26.87 -29.70
CA THR A 425 -1.29 -28.25 -29.87
C THR A 425 -1.70 -28.83 -28.50
N ASN A 426 -2.92 -29.36 -28.41
CA ASN A 426 -3.43 -29.99 -27.18
C ASN A 426 -3.28 -29.12 -25.91
N GLY A 427 -3.54 -27.82 -26.01
CA GLY A 427 -3.41 -26.88 -24.89
C GLY A 427 -2.00 -26.39 -24.61
N LYS A 428 -0.98 -26.96 -25.26
CA LYS A 428 0.40 -26.47 -25.16
C LYS A 428 0.65 -25.37 -26.19
N LEU A 429 0.94 -24.17 -25.73
CA LEU A 429 1.38 -23.03 -26.53
C LEU A 429 2.91 -22.94 -26.46
N VAL A 430 3.57 -22.83 -27.62
CA VAL A 430 5.01 -22.55 -27.72
C VAL A 430 5.20 -21.26 -28.50
N LEU A 431 5.78 -20.25 -27.85
CA LEU A 431 6.05 -18.93 -28.41
C LEU A 431 7.53 -18.81 -28.82
N GLN A 432 7.79 -18.23 -29.99
CA GLN A 432 9.13 -17.82 -30.41
C GLN A 432 9.29 -16.31 -30.17
N LEU A 433 10.23 -15.94 -29.32
CA LEU A 433 10.52 -14.58 -28.91
C LEU A 433 11.79 -14.07 -29.62
N PRO A 434 12.00 -12.73 -29.73
CA PRO A 434 13.22 -12.15 -30.29
C PRO A 434 14.49 -12.61 -29.56
N ASP A 435 15.65 -12.42 -30.20
CA ASP A 435 16.95 -12.80 -29.60
C ASP A 435 17.27 -12.04 -28.30
N HIS A 436 16.71 -10.84 -28.13
CA HIS A 436 16.93 -9.98 -26.96
C HIS A 436 15.62 -9.56 -26.31
N ALA A 437 15.64 -9.52 -24.98
CA ALA A 437 14.53 -8.98 -24.20
C ALA A 437 14.31 -7.50 -24.52
N PRO A 438 13.08 -7.05 -24.83
CA PRO A 438 12.78 -5.65 -25.10
C PRO A 438 12.83 -4.77 -23.84
N SER A 439 12.88 -5.36 -22.66
CA SER A 439 12.96 -4.66 -21.38
C SER A 439 13.74 -5.51 -20.36
N GLU A 440 14.57 -4.85 -19.56
CA GLU A 440 15.29 -5.48 -18.44
C GLU A 440 14.40 -5.74 -17.23
N LEU A 441 13.22 -5.10 -17.15
CA LEU A 441 12.34 -5.20 -15.98
C LEU A 441 11.34 -6.34 -16.13
N ASP A 442 10.71 -6.46 -17.29
CA ASP A 442 9.69 -7.46 -17.61
C ASP A 442 9.37 -7.38 -19.10
N THR A 443 9.26 -8.53 -19.77
CA THR A 443 8.81 -8.63 -21.17
C THR A 443 7.37 -9.11 -21.20
N VAL A 444 6.48 -8.29 -21.78
CA VAL A 444 5.04 -8.59 -21.82
C VAL A 444 4.58 -9.04 -23.19
N VAL A 445 4.05 -10.25 -23.29
CA VAL A 445 3.40 -10.80 -24.48
C VAL A 445 1.88 -10.80 -24.27
N ARG A 446 1.15 -10.12 -25.15
CA ARG A 446 -0.30 -10.21 -25.20
C ARG A 446 -0.70 -11.37 -26.12
N LEU A 447 -1.58 -12.22 -25.60
CA LEU A 447 -2.28 -13.28 -26.36
C LEU A 447 -3.72 -12.84 -26.58
N ASP A 448 -4.15 -12.73 -27.81
CA ASP A 448 -5.55 -12.53 -28.17
C ASP A 448 -6.19 -13.92 -28.36
N LEU A 449 -7.25 -14.21 -27.61
CA LEU A 449 -7.96 -15.50 -27.60
C LEU A 449 -9.23 -15.46 -28.48
N GLU A 450 -9.69 -16.66 -28.89
CA GLU A 450 -11.00 -16.81 -29.53
C GLU A 450 -12.15 -16.53 -28.61
#